data_18e85763cb33392622c8d16942abc995
#
_entry.id   18e85763cb33392622c8d16942abc995
#
_cell.length_a   1.000
_cell.length_b   1.000
_cell.length_c   1.000
_cell.angle_alpha   90.00
_cell.angle_beta   90.00
_cell.angle_gamma   90.00
#
_symmetry.space_group_name_H-M   'P 1'
#
loop_
_entity.id
_entity.type
_entity.pdbx_description
1 polymer ?
#
loop_
_entity_poly.entity_id
_entity_poly.type
_entity_poly.pdbx_seq_one_letter_code
_entity_poly.pdbx_strand_id
1 'polypeptide(L)'
;SVQEVELLSITVADSSLNTENPEPTTGETEPSPPSDSVTQKAQEILNAMTLEEKVGQMFIARCPEINSVQKVKEYNLGGYILFSRDFSGKTRDEIIQNIQSYQSAAKIPMFIGVDEEGGTVNRVSTNPNLRAVPFWSPQELYAEGGFDLIQSDTQEKCELLNSLGINLNFAPICDVSQNPEDF
;
A
#
# COMPACT_ATOMS: atom_id res chain seq x y z
N SER A 1 31.16 9.71 -3.08
CA SER A 1 31.08 8.57 -2.17
C SER A 1 29.76 7.88 -2.36
N VAL A 2 29.81 6.67 -2.88
CA VAL A 2 28.65 5.78 -3.04
C VAL A 2 28.35 5.23 -1.65
N GLN A 3 27.17 5.50 -1.09
CA GLN A 3 26.71 4.80 0.12
C GLN A 3 26.25 3.41 -0.30
N GLU A 4 26.86 2.39 0.29
CA GLU A 4 26.41 1.00 0.20
C GLU A 4 25.00 0.88 0.78
N VAL A 5 24.10 0.29 0.01
CA VAL A 5 22.76 -0.09 0.47
C VAL A 5 22.90 -1.52 1.03
N GLU A 6 22.77 -1.66 2.34
CA GLU A 6 22.65 -2.98 2.98
C GLU A 6 21.36 -3.67 2.54
N LEU A 7 21.51 -4.80 1.86
CA LEU A 7 20.40 -5.69 1.54
C LEU A 7 20.06 -6.53 2.78
N LEU A 8 18.92 -6.25 3.39
CA LEU A 8 18.35 -7.10 4.44
C LEU A 8 17.92 -8.45 3.82
N SER A 9 18.62 -9.51 4.19
CA SER A 9 18.23 -10.87 3.84
C SER A 9 17.11 -11.34 4.77
N ILE A 10 15.94 -11.65 4.21
CA ILE A 10 14.84 -12.28 4.96
C ILE A 10 15.14 -13.77 5.05
N THR A 11 15.46 -14.27 6.26
CA THR A 11 15.55 -15.70 6.53
C THR A 11 14.19 -16.19 7.01
N VAL A 12 13.56 -17.07 6.23
CA VAL A 12 12.35 -17.77 6.67
C VAL A 12 12.75 -18.84 7.68
N ALA A 13 12.36 -18.69 8.93
CA ALA A 13 12.57 -19.69 9.95
C ALA A 13 11.58 -20.84 9.79
N ASP A 14 12.11 -22.06 9.78
CA ASP A 14 11.34 -23.30 9.78
C ASP A 14 10.58 -23.43 11.11
N SER A 15 9.24 -23.41 11.06
CA SER A 15 8.39 -23.50 12.25
C SER A 15 7.96 -24.94 12.49
N SER A 16 8.78 -25.71 13.18
CA SER A 16 8.34 -26.95 13.83
C SER A 16 8.21 -26.72 15.34
N LEU A 17 7.13 -26.11 15.79
CA LEU A 17 6.69 -26.12 17.18
C LEU A 17 5.21 -26.47 17.24
N ASN A 18 4.99 -27.72 17.61
CA ASN A 18 3.70 -28.28 17.99
C ASN A 18 3.29 -27.67 19.34
N THR A 19 2.31 -26.76 19.35
CA THR A 19 1.57 -26.42 20.56
C THR A 19 0.07 -26.39 20.20
N GLU A 20 -0.68 -27.25 20.86
CA GLU A 20 -2.13 -27.33 20.78
C GLU A 20 -2.73 -25.96 21.11
N ASN A 21 -3.37 -25.35 20.12
CA ASN A 21 -4.12 -24.11 20.26
C ASN A 21 -5.60 -24.44 20.10
N PRO A 22 -6.50 -23.94 20.98
CA PRO A 22 -7.94 -24.19 20.83
C PRO A 22 -8.45 -23.59 19.53
N GLU A 23 -9.27 -24.37 18.79
CA GLU A 23 -9.88 -23.98 17.52
C GLU A 23 -10.65 -22.66 17.64
N PRO A 24 -10.36 -21.65 16.80
CA PRO A 24 -11.27 -20.52 16.61
C PRO A 24 -12.38 -20.96 15.64
N THR A 25 -13.56 -21.11 16.15
CA THR A 25 -14.80 -21.24 15.36
C THR A 25 -15.18 -19.89 14.77
N THR A 26 -14.67 -19.54 13.61
CA THR A 26 -15.30 -18.57 12.68
C THR A 26 -14.79 -18.84 11.28
N GLY A 27 -15.72 -19.00 10.34
CA GLY A 27 -15.43 -19.31 8.95
C GLY A 27 -14.73 -18.16 8.24
N GLU A 28 -13.42 -18.09 8.35
CA GLU A 28 -12.59 -17.35 7.42
C GLU A 28 -12.48 -18.20 6.15
N THR A 29 -13.14 -17.73 5.09
CA THR A 29 -12.88 -18.25 3.76
C THR A 29 -11.46 -17.84 3.40
N GLU A 30 -10.53 -18.81 3.37
CA GLU A 30 -9.22 -18.60 2.74
C GLU A 30 -9.45 -17.98 1.35
N PRO A 31 -8.63 -17.00 0.96
CA PRO A 31 -8.72 -16.41 -0.39
C PRO A 31 -8.59 -17.55 -1.39
N SER A 32 -9.63 -17.75 -2.22
CA SER A 32 -9.60 -18.74 -3.29
C SER A 32 -8.34 -18.54 -4.13
N PRO A 33 -7.63 -19.61 -4.50
CA PRO A 33 -6.48 -19.49 -5.40
C PRO A 33 -6.91 -18.75 -6.67
N PRO A 34 -6.01 -17.94 -7.27
CA PRO A 34 -6.33 -17.22 -8.50
C PRO A 34 -6.92 -18.18 -9.53
N SER A 35 -7.97 -17.75 -10.22
CA SER A 35 -8.55 -18.58 -11.28
C SER A 35 -7.47 -18.91 -12.33
N ASP A 36 -7.56 -20.07 -12.96
CA ASP A 36 -6.61 -20.49 -14.01
C ASP A 36 -6.39 -19.39 -15.05
N SER A 37 -7.43 -18.61 -15.36
CA SER A 37 -7.36 -17.50 -16.30
C SER A 37 -6.48 -16.32 -15.83
N VAL A 38 -6.48 -15.99 -14.51
CA VAL A 38 -5.64 -14.92 -13.94
C VAL A 38 -4.17 -15.35 -13.95
N THR A 39 -3.90 -16.57 -13.52
CA THR A 39 -2.54 -17.15 -13.51
C THR A 39 -1.98 -17.23 -14.93
N GLN A 40 -2.80 -17.69 -15.90
CA GLN A 40 -2.41 -17.73 -17.30
C GLN A 40 -2.07 -16.34 -17.84
N LYS A 41 -2.89 -15.34 -17.55
CA LYS A 41 -2.65 -13.97 -17.99
C LYS A 41 -1.38 -13.38 -17.38
N ALA A 42 -1.14 -13.61 -16.10
CA ALA A 42 0.09 -13.20 -15.43
C ALA A 42 1.34 -13.84 -16.09
N GLN A 43 1.25 -15.13 -16.41
CA GLN A 43 2.34 -15.85 -17.07
C GLN A 43 2.61 -15.34 -18.50
N GLU A 44 1.56 -15.02 -19.27
CA GLU A 44 1.69 -14.41 -20.59
C GLU A 44 2.44 -13.08 -20.53
N ILE A 45 2.05 -12.20 -19.58
CA ILE A 45 2.71 -10.91 -19.36
C ILE A 45 4.18 -11.14 -18.98
N LEU A 46 4.44 -12.00 -17.99
CA LEU A 46 5.80 -12.31 -17.51
C LEU A 46 6.70 -12.85 -18.64
N ASN A 47 6.17 -13.71 -19.52
CA ASN A 47 6.93 -14.27 -20.62
C ASN A 47 7.27 -13.23 -21.70
N ALA A 48 6.45 -12.19 -21.83
CA ALA A 48 6.67 -11.10 -22.79
C ALA A 48 7.64 -10.01 -22.28
N MET A 49 7.99 -10.01 -21.00
CA MET A 49 8.84 -9.00 -20.37
C MET A 49 10.32 -9.26 -20.60
N THR A 50 11.10 -8.19 -20.83
CA THR A 50 12.56 -8.22 -20.78
C THR A 50 13.06 -8.38 -19.34
N LEU A 51 14.34 -8.64 -19.16
CA LEU A 51 14.94 -8.73 -17.82
C LEU A 51 14.83 -7.39 -17.08
N GLU A 52 15.09 -6.28 -17.77
CA GLU A 52 14.99 -4.94 -17.21
C GLU A 52 13.56 -4.62 -16.75
N GLU A 53 12.56 -5.00 -17.53
CA GLU A 53 11.15 -4.84 -17.16
C GLU A 53 10.80 -5.68 -15.93
N LYS A 54 11.26 -6.94 -15.87
CA LYS A 54 11.05 -7.80 -14.71
C LYS A 54 11.67 -7.23 -13.44
N VAL A 55 12.91 -6.73 -13.55
CA VAL A 55 13.60 -6.08 -12.41
C VAL A 55 12.85 -4.82 -11.99
N GLY A 56 12.45 -3.95 -12.92
CA GLY A 56 11.71 -2.72 -12.61
C GLY A 56 10.39 -2.98 -11.89
N GLN A 57 9.67 -4.04 -12.26
CA GLN A 57 8.39 -4.42 -11.63
C GLN A 57 8.54 -4.88 -10.17
N MET A 58 9.74 -5.25 -9.73
CA MET A 58 10.01 -5.61 -8.34
C MET A 58 10.10 -4.39 -7.39
N PHE A 59 10.08 -3.16 -7.93
CA PHE A 59 10.26 -1.95 -7.13
C PHE A 59 9.00 -1.11 -7.07
N ILE A 60 8.58 -0.78 -5.84
CA ILE A 60 7.68 0.32 -5.51
C ILE A 60 8.58 1.43 -4.99
N ALA A 61 8.82 2.44 -5.81
CA ALA A 61 9.75 3.51 -5.49
C ALA A 61 9.03 4.71 -4.87
N ARG A 62 9.72 5.50 -4.05
CA ARG A 62 9.21 6.80 -3.64
C ARG A 62 9.00 7.67 -4.87
N CYS A 63 7.79 8.26 -5.02
CA CYS A 63 7.50 9.18 -6.11
C CYS A 63 8.47 10.37 -6.09
N PRO A 64 9.26 10.60 -7.16
CA PRO A 64 10.19 11.72 -7.20
C PRO A 64 9.45 13.04 -7.43
N GLU A 65 10.03 14.15 -6.96
CA GLU A 65 9.45 15.50 -7.12
C GLU A 65 9.46 15.98 -8.57
N ILE A 66 10.45 15.53 -9.33
CA ILE A 66 10.65 15.92 -10.72
C ILE A 66 10.76 14.70 -11.62
N ASN A 67 10.26 14.83 -12.83
CA ASN A 67 10.36 13.79 -13.87
C ASN A 67 9.67 12.45 -13.47
N SER A 68 8.67 12.46 -12.58
CA SER A 68 7.98 11.27 -12.10
C SER A 68 7.45 10.41 -13.25
N VAL A 69 6.78 10.99 -14.24
CA VAL A 69 6.27 10.29 -15.43
C VAL A 69 7.39 9.68 -16.27
N GLN A 70 8.52 10.41 -16.44
CA GLN A 70 9.66 9.90 -17.18
C GLN A 70 10.34 8.73 -16.46
N LYS A 71 10.44 8.79 -15.12
CA LYS A 71 11.05 7.73 -14.31
C LYS A 71 10.27 6.41 -14.34
N VAL A 72 8.94 6.46 -14.47
CA VAL A 72 8.13 5.27 -14.69
C VAL A 72 8.60 4.52 -15.94
N LYS A 73 8.77 5.24 -17.05
CA LYS A 73 9.20 4.67 -18.34
C LYS A 73 10.66 4.22 -18.32
N GLU A 74 11.53 5.02 -17.71
CA GLU A 74 12.98 4.77 -17.67
C GLU A 74 13.31 3.48 -16.88
N TYR A 75 12.61 3.26 -15.76
CA TYR A 75 12.91 2.14 -14.86
C TYR A 75 11.88 1.02 -14.90
N ASN A 76 10.82 1.12 -15.70
CA ASN A 76 9.73 0.14 -15.77
C ASN A 76 9.16 -0.21 -14.38
N LEU A 77 8.97 0.78 -13.50
CA LEU A 77 8.63 0.60 -12.09
C LEU A 77 7.31 -0.16 -11.90
N GLY A 78 7.29 -1.06 -10.91
CA GLY A 78 6.09 -1.77 -10.46
C GLY A 78 5.13 -0.88 -9.68
N GLY A 79 5.62 0.21 -9.06
CA GLY A 79 4.77 1.14 -8.34
C GLY A 79 5.45 2.40 -7.87
N TYR A 80 4.62 3.31 -7.36
CA TYR A 80 5.04 4.45 -6.55
C TYR A 80 4.41 4.38 -5.16
N ILE A 81 5.19 4.74 -4.13
CA ILE A 81 4.65 5.13 -2.83
C ILE A 81 4.61 6.67 -2.76
N LEU A 82 3.43 7.19 -2.42
CA LEU A 82 3.15 8.62 -2.32
C LEU A 82 3.20 9.06 -0.85
N PHE A 83 3.70 10.27 -0.63
CA PHE A 83 3.83 10.86 0.70
C PHE A 83 3.00 12.15 0.82
N SER A 84 2.89 12.71 2.02
CA SER A 84 2.09 13.91 2.29
C SER A 84 2.35 15.07 1.31
N ARG A 85 3.59 15.24 0.84
CA ARG A 85 3.95 16.27 -0.15
C ARG A 85 3.23 16.08 -1.51
N ASP A 86 2.89 14.83 -1.84
CA ASP A 86 2.23 14.50 -3.11
C ASP A 86 0.76 14.87 -3.09
N PHE A 87 0.19 15.10 -1.90
CA PHE A 87 -1.20 15.47 -1.66
C PHE A 87 -1.37 16.92 -1.19
N SER A 88 -0.39 17.46 -0.46
CA SER A 88 -0.50 18.76 0.23
C SER A 88 -0.93 19.89 -0.69
N GLY A 89 -2.03 20.55 -0.32
CA GLY A 89 -2.59 21.71 -1.03
C GLY A 89 -3.25 21.40 -2.37
N LYS A 90 -3.24 20.16 -2.83
CA LYS A 90 -3.84 19.76 -4.10
C LYS A 90 -5.34 19.48 -3.95
N THR A 91 -6.04 19.71 -5.02
CA THR A 91 -7.43 19.27 -5.20
C THR A 91 -7.49 17.77 -5.51
N ARG A 92 -8.66 17.17 -5.33
CA ARG A 92 -8.94 15.79 -5.73
C ARG A 92 -8.58 15.54 -7.21
N ASP A 93 -9.00 16.44 -8.10
CA ASP A 93 -8.79 16.28 -9.54
C ASP A 93 -7.30 16.33 -9.92
N GLU A 94 -6.52 17.21 -9.31
CA GLU A 94 -5.08 17.28 -9.53
C GLU A 94 -4.36 16.00 -9.11
N ILE A 95 -4.78 15.38 -7.99
CA ILE A 95 -4.23 14.11 -7.53
C ILE A 95 -4.58 12.98 -8.49
N ILE A 96 -5.85 12.88 -8.90
CA ILE A 96 -6.31 11.89 -9.87
C ILE A 96 -5.55 12.03 -11.20
N GLN A 97 -5.39 13.25 -11.71
CA GLN A 97 -4.64 13.52 -12.95
C GLN A 97 -3.17 13.10 -12.83
N ASN A 98 -2.52 13.38 -11.70
CA ASN A 98 -1.15 12.95 -11.45
C ASN A 98 -1.04 11.42 -11.49
N ILE A 99 -1.89 10.72 -10.76
CA ILE A 99 -1.90 9.25 -10.72
C ILE A 99 -2.20 8.67 -12.10
N GLN A 100 -3.16 9.23 -12.83
CA GLN A 100 -3.46 8.81 -14.20
C GLN A 100 -2.26 9.02 -15.14
N SER A 101 -1.48 10.07 -14.93
CA SER A 101 -0.27 10.32 -15.72
C SER A 101 0.80 9.24 -15.50
N TYR A 102 0.95 8.75 -14.27
CA TYR A 102 1.85 7.64 -13.94
C TYR A 102 1.36 6.33 -14.58
N GLN A 103 0.09 6.01 -14.40
CA GLN A 103 -0.53 4.82 -15.00
C GLN A 103 -0.42 4.80 -16.52
N SER A 104 -0.66 5.94 -17.16
CA SER A 104 -0.56 6.08 -18.63
C SER A 104 0.88 5.97 -19.16
N ALA A 105 1.86 6.23 -18.31
CA ALA A 105 3.27 6.10 -18.65
C ALA A 105 3.78 4.67 -18.51
N ALA A 106 3.14 3.86 -17.68
CA ALA A 106 3.53 2.50 -17.38
C ALA A 106 3.07 1.53 -18.49
N LYS A 107 3.90 0.54 -18.76
CA LYS A 107 3.57 -0.56 -19.68
C LYS A 107 2.66 -1.61 -19.02
N ILE A 108 2.86 -1.82 -17.73
CA ILE A 108 2.04 -2.66 -16.87
C ILE A 108 1.44 -1.74 -15.78
N PRO A 109 0.15 -1.88 -15.44
CA PRO A 109 -0.47 -1.04 -14.41
C PRO A 109 0.33 -1.06 -13.10
N MET A 110 0.55 0.12 -12.54
CA MET A 110 1.37 0.31 -11.35
C MET A 110 0.59 0.11 -10.06
N PHE A 111 1.29 -0.34 -9.03
CA PHE A 111 0.85 -0.11 -7.66
C PHE A 111 1.05 1.37 -7.31
N ILE A 112 0.01 2.00 -6.83
CA ILE A 112 0.04 3.34 -6.25
C ILE A 112 -0.27 3.20 -4.76
N GLY A 113 0.78 3.33 -3.96
CA GLY A 113 0.74 3.05 -2.53
C GLY A 113 0.85 4.30 -1.66
N VAL A 114 0.34 4.20 -0.44
CA VAL A 114 0.45 5.19 0.64
C VAL A 114 0.59 4.50 1.99
N ASP A 115 1.07 5.23 3.00
CA ASP A 115 1.00 4.86 4.41
C ASP A 115 -0.16 5.64 5.05
N GLU A 116 -1.40 5.24 4.83
CA GLU A 116 -2.57 5.86 5.46
C GLU A 116 -3.00 4.99 6.65
N GLU A 117 -2.20 5.01 7.72
CA GLU A 117 -2.38 4.17 8.89
C GLU A 117 -3.50 4.70 9.81
N GLY A 118 -3.54 6.01 9.97
CA GLY A 118 -4.30 6.73 10.98
C GLY A 118 -3.39 7.29 12.09
N GLY A 119 -3.93 8.14 12.95
CA GLY A 119 -3.16 8.78 14.01
C GLY A 119 -2.06 9.69 13.48
N THR A 120 -0.81 9.39 13.83
CA THR A 120 0.35 10.21 13.44
C THR A 120 0.82 9.95 12.01
N VAL A 121 0.43 8.82 11.40
CA VAL A 121 0.85 8.42 10.05
C VAL A 121 -0.33 8.49 9.09
N ASN A 122 -0.57 9.69 8.60
CA ASN A 122 -1.55 10.00 7.57
C ASN A 122 -0.88 10.74 6.42
N ARG A 123 -1.19 10.41 5.18
CA ARG A 123 -0.64 11.05 3.98
C ARG A 123 -1.70 11.79 3.19
N VAL A 124 -2.85 11.17 3.04
CA VAL A 124 -3.99 11.63 2.22
C VAL A 124 -4.93 12.48 3.05
N SER A 125 -5.39 11.98 4.19
CA SER A 125 -6.41 12.62 5.02
C SER A 125 -5.93 13.89 5.75
N THR A 126 -4.62 14.15 5.79
CA THR A 126 -4.07 15.44 6.26
C THR A 126 -4.37 16.59 5.30
N ASN A 127 -4.79 16.31 4.08
CA ASN A 127 -5.21 17.34 3.12
C ASN A 127 -6.71 17.66 3.31
N PRO A 128 -7.08 18.88 3.75
CA PRO A 128 -8.47 19.25 4.03
C PRO A 128 -9.36 19.29 2.78
N ASN A 129 -8.78 19.33 1.57
CA ASN A 129 -9.54 19.21 0.32
C ASN A 129 -10.03 17.78 0.06
N LEU A 130 -9.49 16.79 0.77
CA LEU A 130 -9.83 15.38 0.62
C LEU A 130 -10.67 14.85 1.77
N ARG A 131 -10.34 15.22 3.01
CA ARG A 131 -11.06 14.86 4.23
C ARG A 131 -10.96 16.00 5.25
N ALA A 132 -12.06 16.29 5.93
CA ALA A 132 -12.12 17.41 6.89
C ALA A 132 -11.24 17.19 8.13
N VAL A 133 -11.09 15.94 8.57
CA VAL A 133 -10.31 15.55 9.75
C VAL A 133 -9.48 14.32 9.39
N PRO A 134 -8.19 14.25 9.74
CA PRO A 134 -7.38 13.04 9.51
C PRO A 134 -7.98 11.80 10.17
N PHE A 135 -7.66 10.63 9.65
CA PHE A 135 -8.07 9.35 10.25
C PHE A 135 -7.41 9.16 11.62
N TRP A 136 -8.19 8.62 12.54
CA TRP A 136 -7.72 8.28 13.88
C TRP A 136 -6.84 7.04 13.88
N SER A 137 -6.04 6.88 14.93
CA SER A 137 -5.28 5.65 15.13
C SER A 137 -6.21 4.47 15.44
N PRO A 138 -5.80 3.23 15.15
CA PRO A 138 -6.57 2.03 15.53
C PRO A 138 -6.86 1.96 17.03
N GLN A 139 -5.96 2.45 17.88
CA GLN A 139 -6.16 2.50 19.33
C GLN A 139 -7.28 3.46 19.72
N GLU A 140 -7.30 4.67 19.14
CA GLU A 140 -8.37 5.65 19.39
C GLU A 140 -9.72 5.12 18.92
N LEU A 141 -9.78 4.53 17.72
CA LEU A 141 -10.99 3.92 17.17
C LEU A 141 -11.50 2.80 18.06
N TYR A 142 -10.61 1.92 18.51
CA TYR A 142 -10.99 0.83 19.39
C TYR A 142 -11.51 1.31 20.75
N ALA A 143 -10.88 2.32 21.34
CA ALA A 143 -11.31 2.90 22.61
C ALA A 143 -12.68 3.56 22.52
N GLU A 144 -13.01 4.19 21.38
CA GLU A 144 -14.28 4.91 21.19
C GLU A 144 -15.42 3.98 20.78
N GLY A 145 -15.19 2.98 19.91
CA GLY A 145 -16.26 2.15 19.36
C GLY A 145 -15.88 0.71 19.00
N GLY A 146 -14.74 0.22 19.48
CA GLY A 146 -14.31 -1.16 19.27
C GLY A 146 -14.07 -1.51 17.78
N PHE A 147 -14.22 -2.79 17.48
CA PHE A 147 -13.99 -3.29 16.12
C PHE A 147 -15.00 -2.77 15.09
N ASP A 148 -16.22 -2.45 15.48
CA ASP A 148 -17.23 -1.92 14.57
C ASP A 148 -16.81 -0.55 14.03
N LEU A 149 -16.21 0.30 14.89
CA LEU A 149 -15.69 1.59 14.46
C LEU A 149 -14.43 1.45 13.59
N ILE A 150 -13.54 0.51 13.93
CA ILE A 150 -12.38 0.19 13.08
C ILE A 150 -12.83 -0.26 11.70
N GLN A 151 -13.84 -1.11 11.61
CA GLN A 151 -14.37 -1.60 10.33
C GLN A 151 -14.93 -0.46 9.48
N SER A 152 -15.77 0.41 10.06
CA SER A 152 -16.36 1.53 9.32
C SER A 152 -15.32 2.57 8.88
N ASP A 153 -14.33 2.88 9.73
CA ASP A 153 -13.21 3.76 9.39
C ASP A 153 -12.35 3.17 8.26
N THR A 154 -12.06 1.87 8.32
CA THR A 154 -11.30 1.17 7.28
C THR A 154 -12.05 1.20 5.95
N GLN A 155 -13.37 1.02 5.96
CA GLN A 155 -14.19 1.11 4.75
C GLN A 155 -14.12 2.52 4.15
N GLU A 156 -14.34 3.58 4.96
CA GLU A 156 -14.21 4.97 4.51
C GLU A 156 -12.83 5.25 3.92
N LYS A 157 -11.79 4.77 4.59
CA LYS A 157 -10.40 4.90 4.14
C LYS A 157 -10.18 4.25 2.77
N CYS A 158 -10.64 3.01 2.59
CA CYS A 158 -10.55 2.29 1.32
C CYS A 158 -11.32 3.03 0.21
N GLU A 159 -12.52 3.53 0.48
CA GLU A 159 -13.32 4.29 -0.47
C GLU A 159 -12.62 5.59 -0.89
N LEU A 160 -12.05 6.32 0.08
CA LEU A 160 -11.28 7.53 -0.21
C LEU A 160 -10.08 7.23 -1.10
N LEU A 161 -9.24 6.26 -0.73
CA LEU A 161 -8.04 5.90 -1.48
C LEU A 161 -8.36 5.44 -2.90
N ASN A 162 -9.31 4.52 -3.04
CA ASN A 162 -9.75 4.02 -4.34
C ASN A 162 -10.28 5.14 -5.25
N SER A 163 -11.03 6.09 -4.68
CA SER A 163 -11.59 7.23 -5.43
C SER A 163 -10.54 8.18 -6.01
N LEU A 164 -9.30 8.12 -5.48
CA LEU A 164 -8.14 8.87 -5.99
C LEU A 164 -7.29 8.07 -6.97
N GLY A 165 -7.56 6.76 -7.12
CA GLY A 165 -6.74 5.84 -7.93
C GLY A 165 -5.58 5.21 -7.16
N ILE A 166 -5.57 5.31 -5.84
CA ILE A 166 -4.61 4.64 -4.94
C ILE A 166 -5.14 3.23 -4.70
N ASN A 167 -4.33 2.21 -5.00
CA ASN A 167 -4.73 0.80 -5.00
C ASN A 167 -3.94 -0.06 -4.01
N LEU A 168 -3.08 0.56 -3.20
CA LEU A 168 -2.29 -0.11 -2.17
C LEU A 168 -2.20 0.79 -0.93
N ASN A 169 -2.50 0.24 0.25
CA ASN A 169 -2.22 0.90 1.52
C ASN A 169 -1.26 0.03 2.32
N PHE A 170 -0.13 0.59 2.75
CA PHE A 170 0.84 -0.06 3.63
C PHE A 170 0.39 0.04 5.10
N ALA A 171 -0.81 -0.44 5.37
CA ALA A 171 -1.48 -0.46 6.67
C ALA A 171 -2.41 -1.69 6.75
N PRO A 172 -2.80 -2.12 7.97
CA PRO A 172 -2.40 -1.58 9.26
C PRO A 172 -1.00 -1.97 9.69
N ILE A 173 -0.41 -1.21 10.64
CA ILE A 173 0.74 -1.68 11.42
C ILE A 173 0.24 -2.79 12.35
N CYS A 174 0.94 -3.93 12.30
CA CYS A 174 0.61 -5.11 13.10
C CYS A 174 1.58 -5.31 14.28
N ASP A 175 2.35 -4.30 14.61
CA ASP A 175 3.25 -4.33 15.77
C ASP A 175 2.43 -4.34 17.07
N VAL A 176 2.81 -5.22 17.99
CA VAL A 176 2.17 -5.36 19.29
C VAL A 176 3.07 -4.78 20.35
N SER A 177 2.60 -3.75 21.06
CA SER A 177 3.26 -3.24 22.25
C SER A 177 2.44 -3.52 23.50
N GLN A 178 3.14 -3.80 24.61
CA GLN A 178 2.57 -3.87 25.95
C GLN A 178 2.73 -2.55 26.71
N ASN A 179 3.41 -1.58 26.13
CA ASN A 179 3.58 -0.26 26.71
C ASN A 179 2.49 0.69 26.16
N PRO A 180 1.60 1.23 27.02
CA PRO A 180 0.55 2.15 26.57
C PRO A 180 1.08 3.51 26.06
N GLU A 181 2.37 3.79 26.23
CA GLU A 181 3.04 5.00 25.73
C GLU A 181 3.61 4.80 24.31
N ASP A 182 3.61 3.56 23.80
CA ASP A 182 3.99 3.27 22.42
C ASP A 182 2.81 3.52 21.48
N PHE A 183 3.11 4.00 20.28
CA PHE A 183 2.13 4.26 19.22
C PHE A 183 2.58 3.63 17.92
#